data_677f0e7c944913045eaab52fbc6cf8c6
#
_entry.id   677f0e7c944913045eaab52fbc6cf8c6
#
_cell.length_a   1.000
_cell.length_b   1.000
_cell.length_c   1.000
_cell.angle_alpha   90.00
_cell.angle_beta   90.00
_cell.angle_gamma   90.00
#
_symmetry.space_group_name_H-M   'P 1'
#
loop_
_entity.id
_entity.type
_entity.pdbx_description
1 polymer ?
#
loop_
_entity_poly.entity_id
_entity_poly.type
_entity_poly.pdbx_seq_one_letter_code
_entity_poly.pdbx_strand_id
1 'polypeptide(L)'
;MWNQLIIFPFTNTLLLLYGWLGNSFVLSLILLTLLIRLLLIPLTAKQQKSQAKMQAMQPEIKRVQEKYKGEPERMQKELKKIGYNPTSMLGGCLPMLIQFPILIGMYRSILRAIPAAPLQMVDLYQAAYPSWFPDFHKMIPVNRRFLWMDLSQPDRLYLPFYPDVGIPILPVLVYLTTVLQQKMMTPPTADPNDQSAQMQRSMMPLMFAFFALQFSSGLSIYFITANIATIAQYMFLNRERLEWNNVKMPGGLRLLLPTIAAAPVTSKVSPKLSMAGTPANPTPTAEKKISRRKAKRLRARKAKGGARKR
;
A
#
# COMPACT_ATOMS: atom_id res chain seq x y z
N MET A 1 19.16 -12.04 18.81
CA MET A 1 19.04 -10.64 18.37
C MET A 1 17.59 -10.23 18.08
N TRP A 2 16.84 -10.91 17.19
CA TRP A 2 15.45 -10.54 16.87
C TRP A 2 14.52 -10.52 18.09
N ASN A 3 14.56 -11.55 18.93
CA ASN A 3 13.73 -11.63 20.14
C ASN A 3 14.02 -10.47 21.10
N GLN A 4 15.27 -10.14 21.32
CA GLN A 4 15.71 -9.08 22.25
C GLN A 4 15.37 -7.67 21.73
N LEU A 5 15.46 -7.47 20.41
CA LEU A 5 15.29 -6.15 19.81
C LEU A 5 13.81 -5.76 19.58
N ILE A 6 12.96 -6.75 19.28
CA ILE A 6 11.57 -6.47 18.88
C ILE A 6 10.57 -7.19 19.80
N ILE A 7 10.70 -8.51 19.96
CA ILE A 7 9.66 -9.28 20.67
C ILE A 7 9.63 -8.96 22.15
N PHE A 8 10.78 -8.91 22.82
CA PHE A 8 10.83 -8.62 24.26
C PHE A 8 10.35 -7.20 24.57
N PRO A 9 10.81 -6.12 23.89
CA PRO A 9 10.24 -4.80 24.12
C PRO A 9 8.74 -4.73 23.88
N PHE A 10 8.21 -5.36 22.81
CA PHE A 10 6.78 -5.35 22.56
C PHE A 10 6.00 -6.11 23.62
N THR A 11 6.49 -7.28 24.02
CA THR A 11 5.86 -8.09 25.09
C THR A 11 5.85 -7.31 26.42
N ASN A 12 6.98 -6.74 26.81
CA ASN A 12 7.09 -6.00 28.07
C ASN A 12 6.25 -4.72 28.08
N THR A 13 6.23 -3.97 26.98
CA THR A 13 5.36 -2.79 26.86
C THR A 13 3.89 -3.20 26.90
N LEU A 14 3.51 -4.32 26.26
CA LEU A 14 2.15 -4.83 26.29
C LEU A 14 1.71 -5.20 27.71
N LEU A 15 2.58 -5.88 28.49
CA LEU A 15 2.31 -6.23 29.88
C LEU A 15 2.26 -5.01 30.81
N LEU A 16 3.12 -4.02 30.57
CA LEU A 16 3.12 -2.76 31.32
C LEU A 16 1.78 -2.03 31.11
N LEU A 17 1.34 -1.91 29.87
CA LEU A 17 0.06 -1.32 29.54
C LEU A 17 -1.11 -2.14 30.10
N TYR A 18 -0.98 -3.47 30.14
CA TYR A 18 -1.96 -4.35 30.75
C TYR A 18 -2.18 -4.03 32.23
N GLY A 19 -1.11 -3.87 32.99
CA GLY A 19 -1.20 -3.47 34.39
C GLY A 19 -1.80 -2.07 34.58
N TRP A 20 -1.52 -1.12 33.69
CA TRP A 20 -2.04 0.25 33.81
C TRP A 20 -3.51 0.38 33.38
N LEU A 21 -3.96 -0.46 32.43
CA LEU A 21 -5.30 -0.38 31.84
C LEU A 21 -6.33 -1.33 32.50
N GLY A 22 -6.16 -1.59 33.80
CA GLY A 22 -7.11 -2.39 34.57
C GLY A 22 -7.22 -3.84 34.11
N ASN A 23 -6.09 -4.41 33.73
CA ASN A 23 -5.99 -5.80 33.26
C ASN A 23 -6.82 -6.13 32.02
N SER A 24 -6.99 -5.13 31.13
CA SER A 24 -7.61 -5.31 29.84
C SER A 24 -6.57 -5.51 28.73
N PHE A 25 -6.41 -6.74 28.27
CA PHE A 25 -5.41 -7.06 27.24
C PHE A 25 -5.72 -6.40 25.90
N VAL A 26 -7.00 -6.29 25.52
CA VAL A 26 -7.41 -5.64 24.27
C VAL A 26 -7.08 -4.16 24.26
N LEU A 27 -7.35 -3.43 25.37
CA LEU A 27 -6.98 -2.03 25.47
C LEU A 27 -5.47 -1.81 25.39
N SER A 28 -4.70 -2.71 26.01
CA SER A 28 -3.24 -2.69 25.96
C SER A 28 -2.73 -2.90 24.53
N LEU A 29 -3.34 -3.85 23.81
CA LEU A 29 -3.02 -4.14 22.42
C LEU A 29 -3.34 -2.95 21.48
N ILE A 30 -4.51 -2.33 21.68
CA ILE A 30 -4.92 -1.14 20.94
C ILE A 30 -3.94 0.00 21.21
N LEU A 31 -3.64 0.29 22.48
CA LEU A 31 -2.76 1.40 22.84
C LEU A 31 -1.33 1.17 22.33
N LEU A 32 -0.78 -0.04 22.49
CA LEU A 32 0.52 -0.38 21.92
C LEU A 32 0.55 -0.20 20.39
N THR A 33 -0.50 -0.64 19.71
CA THR A 33 -0.61 -0.46 18.25
C THR A 33 -0.60 1.02 17.87
N LEU A 34 -1.35 1.86 18.60
CA LEU A 34 -1.38 3.30 18.38
C LEU A 34 -0.03 3.96 18.67
N LEU A 35 0.67 3.55 19.73
CA LEU A 35 2.02 4.05 20.04
C LEU A 35 3.02 3.72 18.93
N ILE A 36 3.01 2.47 18.45
CA ILE A 36 3.87 2.06 17.31
C ILE A 36 3.53 2.88 16.07
N ARG A 37 2.24 3.07 15.77
CA ARG A 37 1.79 3.89 14.63
C ARG A 37 2.23 5.34 14.75
N LEU A 38 2.11 5.91 15.92
CA LEU A 38 2.55 7.28 16.19
C LEU A 38 4.06 7.45 15.95
N LEU A 39 4.87 6.51 16.46
CA LEU A 39 6.32 6.50 16.24
C LEU A 39 6.69 6.37 14.75
N LEU A 40 5.87 5.65 13.99
CA LEU A 40 6.10 5.40 12.56
C LEU A 40 5.52 6.49 11.65
N ILE A 41 4.79 7.50 12.17
CA ILE A 41 4.22 8.58 11.35
C ILE A 41 5.24 9.22 10.39
N PRO A 42 6.45 9.66 10.82
CA PRO A 42 7.38 10.30 9.91
C PRO A 42 7.86 9.39 8.76
N LEU A 43 7.98 8.10 9.05
CA LEU A 43 8.36 7.11 8.04
C LEU A 43 7.23 6.83 7.06
N THR A 44 6.02 6.58 7.57
CA THR A 44 4.83 6.28 6.76
C THR A 44 4.38 7.48 5.93
N ALA A 45 4.54 8.72 6.43
CA ALA A 45 4.26 9.94 5.68
C ALA A 45 5.19 10.08 4.45
N LYS A 46 6.48 9.76 4.59
CA LYS A 46 7.42 9.73 3.46
C LYS A 46 7.03 8.66 2.43
N GLN A 47 6.63 7.48 2.89
CA GLN A 47 6.16 6.40 2.02
C GLN A 47 4.90 6.79 1.25
N GLN A 48 3.90 7.38 1.92
CA GLN A 48 2.67 7.87 1.29
C GLN A 48 2.95 8.91 0.20
N LYS A 49 3.87 9.86 0.45
CA LYS A 49 4.30 10.83 -0.56
C LYS A 49 4.96 10.17 -1.76
N SER A 50 5.80 9.17 -1.54
CA SER A 50 6.45 8.40 -2.61
C SER A 50 5.42 7.62 -3.44
N GLN A 51 4.46 6.96 -2.79
CA GLN A 51 3.36 6.26 -3.45
C GLN A 51 2.49 7.21 -4.29
N ALA A 52 2.10 8.35 -3.74
CA ALA A 52 1.32 9.36 -4.46
C ALA A 52 2.06 9.86 -5.73
N LYS A 53 3.38 10.07 -5.63
CA LYS A 53 4.21 10.44 -6.78
C LYS A 53 4.23 9.34 -7.86
N MET A 54 4.40 8.09 -7.45
CA MET A 54 4.38 6.95 -8.37
C MET A 54 3.02 6.79 -9.06
N GLN A 55 1.93 6.94 -8.32
CA GLN A 55 0.58 6.89 -8.88
C GLN A 55 0.33 8.02 -9.87
N ALA A 56 0.82 9.24 -9.62
CA ALA A 56 0.72 10.35 -10.55
C ALA A 56 1.49 10.10 -11.86
N MET A 57 2.59 9.34 -11.82
CA MET A 57 3.39 8.98 -12.99
C MET A 57 2.83 7.79 -13.78
N GLN A 58 1.91 7.02 -13.24
CA GLN A 58 1.36 5.83 -13.90
C GLN A 58 0.83 6.07 -15.33
N PRO A 59 0.06 7.14 -15.63
CA PRO A 59 -0.42 7.37 -16.99
C PRO A 59 0.72 7.60 -18.00
N GLU A 60 1.81 8.25 -17.60
CA GLU A 60 2.99 8.45 -18.46
C GLU A 60 3.74 7.12 -18.66
N ILE A 61 3.90 6.34 -17.61
CA ILE A 61 4.52 5.01 -17.67
C ILE A 61 3.77 4.12 -18.67
N LYS A 62 2.44 4.09 -18.61
CA LYS A 62 1.61 3.31 -19.54
C LYS A 62 1.77 3.77 -20.98
N ARG A 63 1.75 5.08 -21.24
CA ARG A 63 1.97 5.63 -22.58
C ARG A 63 3.31 5.18 -23.17
N VAL A 64 4.36 5.17 -22.34
CA VAL A 64 5.69 4.69 -22.77
C VAL A 64 5.67 3.20 -23.02
N GLN A 65 5.04 2.40 -22.15
CA GLN A 65 4.92 0.96 -22.32
C GLN A 65 4.14 0.57 -23.58
N GLU A 66 3.06 1.27 -23.89
CA GLU A 66 2.26 1.04 -25.09
C GLU A 66 3.01 1.43 -26.36
N LYS A 67 3.69 2.59 -26.33
CA LYS A 67 4.43 3.14 -27.48
C LYS A 67 5.63 2.27 -27.87
N TYR A 68 6.31 1.69 -26.90
CA TYR A 68 7.53 0.90 -27.11
C TYR A 68 7.31 -0.58 -26.83
N LYS A 69 6.08 -1.06 -27.02
CA LYS A 69 5.71 -2.48 -26.88
C LYS A 69 6.48 -3.31 -27.92
N GLY A 70 7.45 -4.11 -27.45
CA GLY A 70 8.34 -4.90 -28.31
C GLY A 70 9.79 -4.41 -28.39
N GLU A 71 10.11 -3.22 -27.87
CA GLU A 71 11.46 -2.68 -27.82
C GLU A 71 11.91 -2.44 -26.36
N PRO A 72 12.30 -3.48 -25.60
CA PRO A 72 12.55 -3.40 -24.17
C PRO A 72 13.66 -2.40 -23.80
N GLU A 73 14.71 -2.31 -24.62
CA GLU A 73 15.81 -1.38 -24.36
C GLU A 73 15.40 0.10 -24.52
N ARG A 74 14.61 0.40 -25.54
CA ARG A 74 14.09 1.75 -25.75
C ARG A 74 13.07 2.11 -24.69
N MET A 75 12.19 1.20 -24.33
CA MET A 75 11.23 1.37 -23.25
C MET A 75 11.93 1.73 -21.94
N GLN A 76 13.00 1.02 -21.56
CA GLN A 76 13.75 1.33 -20.34
C GLN A 76 14.44 2.71 -20.41
N LYS A 77 15.01 3.08 -21.57
CA LYS A 77 15.63 4.39 -21.75
C LYS A 77 14.61 5.53 -21.61
N GLU A 78 13.43 5.38 -22.23
CA GLU A 78 12.36 6.39 -22.13
C GLU A 78 11.74 6.45 -20.72
N LEU A 79 11.54 5.31 -20.05
CA LEU A 79 11.12 5.27 -18.65
C LEU A 79 12.12 5.98 -17.72
N LYS A 80 13.41 5.82 -17.94
CA LYS A 80 14.44 6.57 -17.18
C LYS A 80 14.36 8.07 -17.43
N LYS A 81 14.05 8.52 -18.66
CA LYS A 81 13.94 9.95 -18.99
C LYS A 81 12.78 10.63 -18.25
N ILE A 82 11.66 9.94 -18.05
CA ILE A 82 10.53 10.44 -17.26
C ILE A 82 10.78 10.33 -15.74
N GLY A 83 11.97 9.90 -15.32
CA GLY A 83 12.34 9.76 -13.91
C GLY A 83 11.85 8.45 -13.26
N TYR A 84 11.40 7.50 -14.06
CA TYR A 84 11.03 6.18 -13.57
C TYR A 84 12.29 5.33 -13.35
N ASN A 85 12.55 4.99 -12.10
CA ASN A 85 13.58 4.01 -11.73
C ASN A 85 12.93 2.66 -11.46
N PRO A 86 13.51 1.54 -11.93
CA PRO A 86 13.01 0.19 -11.59
C PRO A 86 12.94 -0.06 -10.07
N THR A 87 13.84 0.55 -9.30
CA THR A 87 13.80 0.54 -7.83
C THR A 87 12.60 1.28 -7.25
N SER A 88 11.98 2.20 -7.99
CA SER A 88 10.75 2.87 -7.55
C SER A 88 9.52 1.92 -7.60
N MET A 89 9.60 0.82 -8.35
CA MET A 89 8.62 -0.26 -8.32
C MET A 89 8.59 -0.96 -6.95
N LEU A 90 9.76 -1.06 -6.29
CA LEU A 90 9.87 -1.50 -4.90
C LEU A 90 9.18 -0.52 -3.93
N GLY A 91 9.03 0.74 -4.30
CA GLY A 91 8.28 1.74 -3.52
C GLY A 91 6.81 1.38 -3.32
N GLY A 92 6.21 0.62 -4.24
CA GLY A 92 4.84 0.12 -4.11
C GLY A 92 4.69 -1.00 -3.06
N CYS A 93 5.67 -1.88 -2.91
CA CYS A 93 5.68 -2.96 -1.92
C CYS A 93 6.44 -2.60 -0.62
N LEU A 94 7.13 -1.45 -0.58
CA LEU A 94 7.89 -1.00 0.60
C LEU A 94 7.05 -0.94 1.89
N PRO A 95 5.79 -0.47 1.89
CA PRO A 95 4.94 -0.54 3.08
C PRO A 95 4.76 -1.97 3.59
N MET A 96 4.64 -2.93 2.70
CA MET A 96 4.51 -4.35 3.05
C MET A 96 5.79 -4.89 3.70
N LEU A 97 6.97 -4.54 3.16
CA LEU A 97 8.26 -4.95 3.72
C LEU A 97 8.48 -4.43 5.15
N ILE A 98 8.05 -3.20 5.44
CA ILE A 98 8.14 -2.63 6.79
C ILE A 98 7.07 -3.22 7.71
N GLN A 99 5.89 -3.53 7.17
CA GLN A 99 4.80 -4.12 7.93
C GLN A 99 5.11 -5.54 8.43
N PHE A 100 5.84 -6.37 7.65
CA PHE A 100 6.15 -7.75 8.03
C PHE A 100 6.91 -7.89 9.36
N PRO A 101 8.01 -7.18 9.61
CA PRO A 101 8.69 -7.20 10.89
C PRO A 101 7.79 -6.84 12.07
N ILE A 102 6.96 -5.81 11.89
CA ILE A 102 6.01 -5.36 12.92
C ILE A 102 4.94 -6.42 13.16
N LEU A 103 4.41 -6.99 12.09
CA LEU A 103 3.41 -8.06 12.14
C LEU A 103 3.93 -9.29 12.89
N ILE A 104 5.11 -9.78 12.51
CA ILE A 104 5.72 -10.95 13.14
C ILE A 104 6.06 -10.66 14.60
N GLY A 105 6.61 -9.46 14.87
CA GLY A 105 6.93 -9.02 16.22
C GLY A 105 5.69 -8.95 17.09
N MET A 106 4.61 -8.32 16.61
CA MET A 106 3.35 -8.18 17.31
C MET A 106 2.68 -9.54 17.54
N TYR A 107 2.59 -10.38 16.51
CA TYR A 107 2.02 -11.72 16.63
C TYR A 107 2.73 -12.58 17.68
N ARG A 108 4.07 -12.63 17.62
CA ARG A 108 4.86 -13.38 18.61
C ARG A 108 4.74 -12.79 20.03
N SER A 109 4.64 -11.48 20.14
CA SER A 109 4.47 -10.79 21.43
C SER A 109 3.08 -11.07 22.02
N ILE A 110 2.03 -11.09 21.21
CA ILE A 110 0.68 -11.45 21.64
C ILE A 110 0.68 -12.89 22.18
N LEU A 111 1.18 -13.86 21.40
CA LEU A 111 1.22 -15.26 21.80
C LEU A 111 2.07 -15.48 23.06
N ARG A 112 3.16 -14.74 23.22
CA ARG A 112 4.01 -14.82 24.40
C ARG A 112 3.36 -14.19 25.63
N ALA A 113 2.67 -13.05 25.45
CA ALA A 113 2.00 -12.36 26.56
C ALA A 113 0.77 -13.12 27.08
N ILE A 114 0.16 -14.01 26.26
CA ILE A 114 -1.00 -14.82 26.62
C ILE A 114 -0.60 -16.31 26.56
N PRO A 115 0.17 -16.82 27.53
CA PRO A 115 0.60 -18.21 27.54
C PRO A 115 -0.61 -19.14 27.67
N ALA A 116 -0.69 -20.12 26.77
CA ALA A 116 -1.74 -21.16 26.79
C ALA A 116 -1.27 -22.42 27.50
N ALA A 117 0.04 -22.61 27.67
CA ALA A 117 0.66 -23.78 28.29
C ALA A 117 1.62 -23.38 29.42
N PRO A 118 1.83 -24.24 30.45
CA PRO A 118 2.73 -23.96 31.56
C PRO A 118 4.17 -23.61 31.13
N LEU A 119 4.69 -24.32 30.12
CA LEU A 119 6.03 -24.02 29.59
C LEU A 119 6.15 -22.62 29.01
N GLN A 120 5.11 -22.14 28.35
CA GLN A 120 5.07 -20.77 27.81
C GLN A 120 5.05 -19.69 28.92
N MET A 121 4.56 -20.01 30.11
CA MET A 121 4.65 -19.12 31.27
C MET A 121 6.09 -18.97 31.76
N VAL A 122 6.90 -20.01 31.68
CA VAL A 122 8.33 -19.94 32.01
C VAL A 122 9.04 -19.05 30.98
N ASP A 123 8.74 -19.23 29.69
CA ASP A 123 9.29 -18.41 28.63
C ASP A 123 8.90 -16.92 28.78
N LEU A 124 7.67 -16.65 29.22
CA LEU A 124 7.21 -15.31 29.51
C LEU A 124 7.98 -14.70 30.68
N TYR A 125 8.18 -15.47 31.75
CA TYR A 125 8.92 -15.03 32.93
C TYR A 125 10.38 -14.68 32.60
N GLN A 126 11.04 -15.50 31.78
CA GLN A 126 12.40 -15.24 31.30
C GLN A 126 12.50 -14.02 30.37
N ALA A 127 11.43 -13.70 29.63
CA ALA A 127 11.38 -12.56 28.71
C ALA A 127 10.96 -11.26 29.37
N ALA A 128 10.36 -11.32 30.57
CA ALA A 128 9.93 -10.16 31.33
C ALA A 128 11.13 -9.39 31.88
N TYR A 129 11.01 -8.06 31.94
CA TYR A 129 12.00 -7.20 32.57
C TYR A 129 11.66 -7.02 34.06
N PRO A 130 12.41 -7.64 34.98
CA PRO A 130 12.04 -7.65 36.41
C PRO A 130 11.91 -6.27 37.02
N SER A 131 12.72 -5.31 36.52
CA SER A 131 12.68 -3.92 36.98
C SER A 131 11.39 -3.17 36.62
N TRP A 132 10.63 -3.63 35.62
CA TRP A 132 9.39 -3.01 35.20
C TRP A 132 8.17 -3.57 35.92
N PHE A 133 8.29 -4.76 36.52
CA PHE A 133 7.18 -5.52 37.09
C PHE A 133 7.51 -6.04 38.48
N PRO A 134 7.49 -5.21 39.55
CA PRO A 134 7.73 -5.69 40.89
C PRO A 134 6.68 -6.72 41.34
N ASP A 135 5.44 -6.61 40.84
CA ASP A 135 4.32 -7.50 41.16
C ASP A 135 3.92 -8.39 39.97
N PHE A 136 4.88 -8.86 39.17
CA PHE A 136 4.61 -9.63 37.94
C PHE A 136 3.74 -10.86 38.17
N HIS A 137 3.93 -11.57 39.29
CA HIS A 137 3.14 -12.74 39.66
C HIS A 137 1.65 -12.44 39.89
N LYS A 138 1.27 -11.21 40.21
CA LYS A 138 -0.12 -10.78 40.35
C LYS A 138 -0.83 -10.56 39.02
N MET A 139 -0.06 -10.36 37.95
CA MET A 139 -0.59 -10.10 36.62
C MET A 139 -0.82 -11.37 35.79
N ILE A 140 -0.27 -12.49 36.25
CA ILE A 140 -0.41 -13.80 35.59
C ILE A 140 -1.43 -14.65 36.35
N PRO A 141 -2.35 -15.35 35.66
CA PRO A 141 -2.52 -15.43 34.20
C PRO A 141 -3.19 -14.18 33.61
N VAL A 142 -2.68 -13.75 32.45
CA VAL A 142 -3.25 -12.62 31.70
C VAL A 142 -4.65 -12.98 31.23
N ASN A 143 -5.60 -12.04 31.39
CA ASN A 143 -6.97 -12.25 30.93
C ASN A 143 -7.03 -12.25 29.39
N ARG A 144 -7.23 -13.43 28.82
CA ARG A 144 -7.29 -13.65 27.37
C ARG A 144 -8.70 -13.61 26.77
N ARG A 145 -9.73 -13.55 27.61
CA ARG A 145 -11.12 -13.51 27.14
C ARG A 145 -11.57 -12.07 26.93
N PHE A 146 -12.15 -11.84 25.77
CA PHE A 146 -12.76 -10.56 25.45
C PHE A 146 -14.05 -10.78 24.67
N LEU A 147 -15.17 -10.31 25.21
CA LEU A 147 -16.52 -10.57 24.67
C LEU A 147 -16.77 -12.09 24.51
N TRP A 148 -16.91 -12.55 23.28
CA TRP A 148 -17.14 -13.97 22.94
C TRP A 148 -15.86 -14.71 22.54
N MET A 149 -14.72 -14.03 22.42
CA MET A 149 -13.50 -14.56 21.82
C MET A 149 -12.42 -14.85 22.84
N ASP A 150 -11.59 -15.85 22.53
CA ASP A 150 -10.29 -16.09 23.16
C ASP A 150 -9.20 -15.47 22.26
N LEU A 151 -8.46 -14.51 22.81
CA LEU A 151 -7.45 -13.74 22.05
C LEU A 151 -6.27 -14.59 21.58
N SER A 152 -6.08 -15.79 22.13
CA SER A 152 -5.04 -16.73 21.72
C SER A 152 -5.44 -17.60 20.53
N GLN A 153 -6.74 -17.68 20.22
CA GLN A 153 -7.30 -18.56 19.18
C GLN A 153 -7.91 -17.75 18.03
N PRO A 154 -8.11 -18.37 16.85
CA PRO A 154 -8.88 -17.76 15.77
C PRO A 154 -10.32 -17.45 16.19
N ASP A 155 -10.85 -16.32 15.67
CA ASP A 155 -12.21 -15.88 16.00
C ASP A 155 -13.26 -16.80 15.38
N ARG A 156 -14.15 -17.32 16.24
CA ARG A 156 -15.34 -18.09 15.84
C ARG A 156 -16.48 -17.78 16.77
N LEU A 157 -17.47 -17.07 16.29
CA LEU A 157 -18.73 -16.87 17.00
C LEU A 157 -19.70 -18.01 16.67
N TYR A 158 -20.03 -18.79 17.66
CA TYR A 158 -21.05 -19.84 17.55
C TYR A 158 -22.41 -19.26 17.92
N LEU A 159 -23.34 -19.28 16.97
CA LEU A 159 -24.70 -18.83 17.22
C LEU A 159 -25.50 -19.97 17.88
N PRO A 160 -26.40 -19.63 18.85
CA PRO A 160 -27.21 -20.66 19.53
C PRO A 160 -28.12 -21.43 18.56
N PHE A 161 -28.47 -20.87 17.40
CA PHE A 161 -29.30 -21.52 16.37
C PHE A 161 -28.51 -22.43 15.41
N TYR A 162 -27.19 -22.23 15.30
CA TYR A 162 -26.29 -23.01 14.43
C TYR A 162 -24.97 -23.28 15.15
N PRO A 163 -24.95 -24.23 16.11
CA PRO A 163 -23.75 -24.48 16.93
C PRO A 163 -22.56 -25.04 16.14
N ASP A 164 -22.80 -25.65 14.98
CA ASP A 164 -21.76 -26.25 14.15
C ASP A 164 -21.06 -25.26 13.24
N VAL A 165 -21.60 -24.06 13.06
CA VAL A 165 -21.06 -23.05 12.15
C VAL A 165 -20.49 -21.88 12.94
N GLY A 166 -19.17 -21.85 13.06
CA GLY A 166 -18.47 -20.71 13.66
C GLY A 166 -18.34 -19.56 12.68
N ILE A 167 -19.02 -18.43 12.92
CA ILE A 167 -18.95 -17.24 12.08
C ILE A 167 -17.71 -16.42 12.43
N PRO A 168 -16.80 -16.18 11.48
CA PRO A 168 -15.59 -15.38 11.70
C PRO A 168 -15.87 -13.88 11.58
N ILE A 169 -16.30 -13.23 12.67
CA ILE A 169 -16.65 -11.78 12.64
C ILE A 169 -15.42 -10.91 12.45
N LEU A 170 -14.34 -11.16 13.20
CA LEU A 170 -13.13 -10.35 13.10
C LEU A 170 -12.46 -10.41 11.72
N PRO A 171 -12.32 -11.55 11.05
CA PRO A 171 -11.83 -11.62 9.68
C PRO A 171 -12.65 -10.79 8.69
N VAL A 172 -13.98 -10.78 8.84
CA VAL A 172 -14.86 -9.92 8.01
C VAL A 172 -14.58 -8.45 8.29
N LEU A 173 -14.43 -8.05 9.55
CA LEU A 173 -14.06 -6.67 9.93
C LEU A 173 -12.68 -6.28 9.42
N VAL A 174 -11.69 -7.19 9.46
CA VAL A 174 -10.35 -6.97 8.88
C VAL A 174 -10.48 -6.73 7.38
N TYR A 175 -11.26 -7.55 6.67
CA TYR A 175 -11.52 -7.36 5.25
C TYR A 175 -12.12 -5.99 4.95
N LEU A 176 -13.20 -5.64 5.63
CA LEU A 176 -13.92 -4.37 5.42
C LEU A 176 -13.03 -3.15 5.71
N THR A 177 -12.32 -3.17 6.85
CA THR A 177 -11.42 -2.06 7.22
C THR A 177 -10.24 -1.93 6.26
N THR A 178 -9.70 -3.05 5.75
CA THR A 178 -8.62 -3.03 4.75
C THR A 178 -9.11 -2.50 3.40
N VAL A 179 -10.29 -2.92 2.94
CA VAL A 179 -10.91 -2.38 1.72
C VAL A 179 -11.18 -0.88 1.86
N LEU A 180 -11.72 -0.46 3.01
CA LEU A 180 -11.98 0.95 3.30
C LEU A 180 -10.69 1.77 3.25
N GLN A 181 -9.64 1.32 3.93
CA GLN A 181 -8.33 1.95 3.93
C GLN A 181 -7.77 2.08 2.51
N GLN A 182 -7.79 1.00 1.72
CA GLN A 182 -7.27 1.03 0.35
C GLN A 182 -8.04 2.01 -0.54
N LYS A 183 -9.37 2.01 -0.44
CA LYS A 183 -10.20 2.91 -1.25
C LYS A 183 -9.97 4.38 -0.93
N MET A 184 -9.75 4.71 0.34
CA MET A 184 -9.40 6.06 0.75
C MET A 184 -8.02 6.50 0.27
N MET A 185 -7.05 5.57 0.25
CA MET A 185 -5.66 5.86 -0.13
C MET A 185 -5.40 5.79 -1.64
N THR A 186 -6.33 5.25 -2.42
CA THR A 186 -6.18 5.15 -3.89
C THR A 186 -6.79 6.36 -4.57
N PRO A 187 -6.02 7.15 -5.33
CA PRO A 187 -6.56 8.29 -6.05
C PRO A 187 -7.56 7.86 -7.14
N PRO A 188 -8.55 8.69 -7.45
CA PRO A 188 -9.58 8.40 -8.45
C PRO A 188 -9.04 8.28 -9.89
N THR A 189 -7.83 8.78 -10.15
CA THR A 189 -7.15 8.72 -11.46
C THR A 189 -6.54 7.35 -11.80
N ALA A 190 -6.59 6.40 -10.88
CA ALA A 190 -6.10 5.05 -11.16
C ALA A 190 -6.99 4.36 -12.18
N ASP A 191 -6.42 4.01 -13.31
CA ASP A 191 -7.10 3.38 -14.43
C ASP A 191 -7.82 2.09 -14.00
N PRO A 192 -9.14 1.97 -14.20
CA PRO A 192 -9.90 0.79 -13.80
C PRO A 192 -9.48 -0.48 -14.55
N ASN A 193 -8.85 -0.35 -15.72
CA ASN A 193 -8.42 -1.47 -16.56
C ASN A 193 -6.99 -1.95 -16.25
N ASP A 194 -6.31 -1.35 -15.28
CA ASP A 194 -5.00 -1.81 -14.86
C ASP A 194 -5.11 -3.12 -14.08
N GLN A 195 -4.81 -4.23 -14.73
CA GLN A 195 -4.89 -5.57 -14.15
C GLN A 195 -4.00 -5.72 -12.91
N SER A 196 -2.83 -5.09 -12.88
CA SER A 196 -1.92 -5.15 -11.74
C SER A 196 -2.48 -4.37 -10.54
N ALA A 197 -3.04 -3.19 -10.78
CA ALA A 197 -3.70 -2.39 -9.76
C ALA A 197 -5.00 -3.06 -9.27
N GLN A 198 -5.75 -3.68 -10.17
CA GLN A 198 -6.96 -4.43 -9.82
C GLN A 198 -6.64 -5.65 -8.97
N MET A 199 -5.62 -6.43 -9.35
CA MET A 199 -5.15 -7.58 -8.57
C MET A 199 -4.69 -7.15 -7.17
N GLN A 200 -3.92 -6.09 -7.05
CA GLN A 200 -3.50 -5.55 -5.75
C GLN A 200 -4.68 -5.11 -4.89
N ARG A 201 -5.70 -4.47 -5.49
CA ARG A 201 -6.90 -3.98 -4.78
C ARG A 201 -7.81 -5.10 -4.28
N SER A 202 -7.89 -6.22 -4.98
CA SER A 202 -8.75 -7.34 -4.61
C SER A 202 -8.03 -8.40 -3.77
N MET A 203 -6.78 -8.73 -4.14
CA MET A 203 -6.04 -9.79 -3.46
C MET A 203 -5.50 -9.39 -2.09
N MET A 204 -5.07 -8.14 -1.91
CA MET A 204 -4.49 -7.71 -0.64
C MET A 204 -5.49 -7.78 0.53
N PRO A 205 -6.72 -7.22 0.45
CA PRO A 205 -7.70 -7.38 1.52
C PRO A 205 -8.08 -8.83 1.79
N LEU A 206 -8.19 -9.64 0.74
CA LEU A 206 -8.53 -11.05 0.85
C LEU A 206 -7.42 -11.82 1.57
N MET A 207 -6.15 -11.52 1.26
CA MET A 207 -5.00 -12.11 1.94
C MET A 207 -4.97 -11.79 3.43
N PHE A 208 -5.23 -10.53 3.83
CA PHE A 208 -5.29 -10.16 5.24
C PHE A 208 -6.48 -10.79 5.96
N ALA A 209 -7.63 -10.91 5.30
CA ALA A 209 -8.78 -11.64 5.84
C ALA A 209 -8.47 -13.13 6.03
N PHE A 210 -7.78 -13.75 5.05
CA PHE A 210 -7.34 -15.14 5.17
C PHE A 210 -6.36 -15.34 6.34
N PHE A 211 -5.41 -14.43 6.53
CA PHE A 211 -4.54 -14.47 7.71
C PHE A 211 -5.33 -14.31 9.00
N ALA A 212 -6.32 -13.43 9.04
CA ALA A 212 -7.18 -13.26 10.19
C ALA A 212 -8.01 -14.51 10.53
N LEU A 213 -8.32 -15.35 9.54
CA LEU A 213 -8.98 -16.66 9.75
C LEU A 213 -8.06 -17.71 10.39
N GLN A 214 -6.76 -17.63 10.10
CA GLN A 214 -5.78 -18.64 10.53
C GLN A 214 -5.09 -18.29 11.85
N PHE A 215 -4.94 -16.99 12.10
CA PHE A 215 -4.20 -16.51 13.26
C PHE A 215 -5.12 -16.14 14.42
N SER A 216 -4.52 -15.86 15.58
CA SER A 216 -5.24 -15.51 16.80
C SER A 216 -6.12 -14.25 16.65
N SER A 217 -7.24 -14.20 17.38
CA SER A 217 -8.16 -13.03 17.42
C SER A 217 -7.45 -11.75 17.86
N GLY A 218 -6.43 -11.86 18.71
CA GLY A 218 -5.59 -10.72 19.07
C GLY A 218 -4.90 -10.06 17.88
N LEU A 219 -4.43 -10.86 16.89
CA LEU A 219 -3.85 -10.32 15.67
C LEU A 219 -4.89 -9.63 14.79
N SER A 220 -6.11 -10.14 14.75
CA SER A 220 -7.22 -9.50 14.02
C SER A 220 -7.56 -8.13 14.60
N ILE A 221 -7.58 -8.00 15.93
CA ILE A 221 -7.77 -6.71 16.63
C ILE A 221 -6.62 -5.74 16.28
N TYR A 222 -5.39 -6.24 16.26
CA TYR A 222 -4.25 -5.45 15.80
C TYR A 222 -4.45 -4.92 14.38
N PHE A 223 -4.88 -5.75 13.42
CA PHE A 223 -5.12 -5.31 12.04
C PHE A 223 -6.21 -4.25 11.95
N ILE A 224 -7.33 -4.45 12.62
CA ILE A 224 -8.44 -3.48 12.64
C ILE A 224 -7.96 -2.14 13.19
N THR A 225 -7.27 -2.17 14.35
CA THR A 225 -6.72 -0.96 15.00
C THR A 225 -5.70 -0.27 14.10
N ALA A 226 -4.80 -1.04 13.48
CA ALA A 226 -3.80 -0.52 12.56
C ALA A 226 -4.41 0.11 11.31
N ASN A 227 -5.46 -0.48 10.75
CA ASN A 227 -6.19 0.08 9.61
C ASN A 227 -6.88 1.39 9.98
N ILE A 228 -7.59 1.42 11.12
CA ILE A 228 -8.27 2.64 11.62
C ILE A 228 -7.25 3.75 11.88
N ALA A 229 -6.13 3.43 12.55
CA ALA A 229 -5.07 4.39 12.82
C ALA A 229 -4.46 4.95 11.52
N THR A 230 -4.27 4.09 10.50
CA THR A 230 -3.77 4.52 9.19
C THR A 230 -4.77 5.42 8.47
N ILE A 231 -6.06 5.10 8.52
CA ILE A 231 -7.13 5.95 7.98
C ILE A 231 -7.12 7.32 8.67
N ALA A 232 -7.08 7.33 10.00
CA ALA A 232 -7.04 8.58 10.78
C ALA A 232 -5.79 9.41 10.45
N GLN A 233 -4.62 8.78 10.40
CA GLN A 233 -3.37 9.43 9.99
C GLN A 233 -3.48 10.03 8.58
N TYR A 234 -4.04 9.29 7.64
CA TYR A 234 -4.19 9.72 6.25
C TYR A 234 -5.13 10.92 6.13
N MET A 235 -6.26 10.90 6.84
CA MET A 235 -7.18 12.03 6.93
C MET A 235 -6.52 13.27 7.52
N PHE A 236 -5.74 13.10 8.60
CA PHE A 236 -5.06 14.20 9.26
C PHE A 236 -3.99 14.85 8.37
N LEU A 237 -3.13 14.03 7.73
CA LEU A 237 -2.03 14.51 6.89
C LEU A 237 -2.51 15.15 5.58
N ASN A 238 -3.70 14.79 5.10
CA ASN A 238 -4.22 15.28 3.81
C ASN A 238 -5.50 16.10 3.96
N ARG A 239 -5.73 16.69 5.13
CA ARG A 239 -6.95 17.42 5.47
C ARG A 239 -7.35 18.46 4.43
N GLU A 240 -6.39 19.17 3.83
CA GLU A 240 -6.62 20.21 2.83
C GLU A 240 -7.05 19.69 1.45
N ARG A 241 -6.90 18.38 1.21
CA ARG A 241 -7.18 17.73 -0.08
C ARG A 241 -8.30 16.70 -0.01
N LEU A 242 -9.01 16.67 1.11
CA LEU A 242 -10.09 15.71 1.31
C LEU A 242 -11.36 16.20 0.60
N GLU A 243 -11.85 15.40 -0.33
CA GLU A 243 -13.15 15.55 -0.97
C GLU A 243 -14.02 14.36 -0.60
N TRP A 244 -15.32 14.63 -0.33
CA TRP A 244 -16.28 13.59 -0.02
C TRP A 244 -16.85 13.01 -1.31
N ASN A 245 -16.51 11.79 -1.63
CA ASN A 245 -16.93 11.11 -2.85
C ASN A 245 -17.74 9.84 -2.55
N ASN A 246 -18.72 9.56 -3.41
CA ASN A 246 -19.46 8.32 -3.38
C ASN A 246 -18.60 7.17 -3.92
N VAL A 247 -18.08 6.35 -3.03
CA VAL A 247 -17.22 5.20 -3.36
C VAL A 247 -18.04 3.92 -3.33
N LYS A 248 -17.98 3.15 -4.41
CA LYS A 248 -18.63 1.84 -4.50
C LYS A 248 -17.85 0.80 -3.70
N MET A 249 -18.49 0.21 -2.70
CA MET A 249 -17.93 -0.87 -1.89
C MET A 249 -18.24 -2.25 -2.51
N PRO A 250 -17.51 -3.32 -2.09
CA PRO A 250 -17.89 -4.67 -2.43
C PRO A 250 -19.35 -4.95 -2.01
N GLY A 251 -20.10 -5.67 -2.83
CA GLY A 251 -21.53 -5.88 -2.59
C GLY A 251 -22.46 -4.80 -3.13
N GLY A 252 -21.93 -3.80 -3.87
CA GLY A 252 -22.73 -2.77 -4.53
C GLY A 252 -23.12 -1.58 -3.66
N LEU A 253 -22.80 -1.61 -2.36
CA LEU A 253 -23.03 -0.50 -1.43
C LEU A 253 -22.24 0.74 -1.85
N ARG A 254 -22.89 1.90 -1.90
CA ARG A 254 -22.19 3.18 -2.11
C ARG A 254 -22.05 3.89 -0.78
N LEU A 255 -20.81 4.17 -0.40
CA LEU A 255 -20.51 4.88 0.83
C LEU A 255 -19.88 6.23 0.51
N LEU A 256 -20.34 7.28 1.21
CA LEU A 256 -19.71 8.60 1.11
C LEU A 256 -18.42 8.56 1.93
N LEU A 257 -17.28 8.57 1.25
CA LEU A 257 -15.97 8.48 1.89
C LEU A 257 -15.11 9.70 1.56
N PRO A 258 -14.32 10.16 2.52
CA PRO A 258 -13.30 11.17 2.24
C PRO A 258 -12.20 10.53 1.38
N THR A 259 -12.06 11.00 0.16
CA THR A 259 -11.00 10.61 -0.77
C THR A 259 -10.12 11.83 -1.03
N ILE A 260 -8.86 11.59 -1.42
CA ILE A 260 -7.99 12.70 -1.80
C ILE A 260 -8.33 13.13 -3.22
N ALA A 261 -8.56 14.42 -3.40
CA ALA A 261 -8.61 15.04 -4.71
C ALA A 261 -7.34 14.69 -5.49
N ALA A 262 -7.50 14.29 -6.75
CA ALA A 262 -6.35 14.11 -7.64
C ALA A 262 -5.50 15.37 -7.59
N ALA A 263 -4.25 15.25 -7.15
CA ALA A 263 -3.35 16.38 -7.18
C ALA A 263 -3.37 16.93 -8.61
N PRO A 264 -3.61 18.24 -8.82
CA PRO A 264 -3.43 18.79 -10.15
C PRO A 264 -2.02 18.40 -10.56
N VAL A 265 -1.90 17.71 -11.69
CA VAL A 265 -0.60 17.41 -12.31
C VAL A 265 -0.05 18.75 -12.74
N THR A 266 0.43 19.53 -11.78
CA THR A 266 1.30 20.65 -12.07
C THR A 266 2.59 20.00 -12.53
N SER A 267 2.64 19.73 -13.81
CA SER A 267 3.82 19.34 -14.55
C SER A 267 4.84 20.47 -14.46
N LYS A 268 5.45 20.61 -13.27
CA LYS A 268 6.77 21.23 -13.14
C LYS A 268 7.87 20.22 -13.49
N VAL A 269 7.53 19.15 -14.18
CA VAL A 269 8.45 18.50 -15.10
C VAL A 269 8.42 19.39 -16.31
N SER A 270 9.39 20.27 -16.37
CA SER A 270 9.61 21.18 -17.50
C SER A 270 9.30 20.48 -18.81
N PRO A 271 8.50 21.07 -19.69
CA PRO A 271 8.36 20.60 -21.06
C PRO A 271 9.65 20.95 -21.84
N LYS A 272 10.80 20.44 -21.40
CA LYS A 272 12.03 20.38 -22.17
C LYS A 272 12.10 19.13 -23.04
N LEU A 273 10.95 18.51 -23.29
CA LEU A 273 10.76 17.70 -24.49
C LEU A 273 9.87 18.52 -25.45
N SER A 274 10.26 19.76 -25.73
CA SER A 274 9.98 20.41 -26.99
C SER A 274 10.40 19.42 -28.07
N MET A 275 9.41 18.87 -28.73
CA MET A 275 9.40 18.41 -30.11
C MET A 275 10.69 18.71 -30.90
N ALA A 276 11.76 17.98 -30.62
CA ALA A 276 12.85 17.84 -31.57
C ALA A 276 12.65 16.46 -32.21
N GLY A 277 11.94 16.42 -33.32
CA GLY A 277 11.94 15.30 -34.24
C GLY A 277 10.75 14.37 -34.22
N THR A 278 9.51 14.88 -34.29
CA THR A 278 8.51 14.21 -35.11
C THR A 278 8.78 14.69 -36.54
N PRO A 279 9.15 13.82 -37.50
CA PRO A 279 9.14 14.22 -38.87
C PRO A 279 7.68 14.56 -39.21
N ALA A 280 7.39 15.85 -39.33
CA ALA A 280 6.10 16.31 -39.80
C ALA A 280 5.81 15.58 -41.09
N ASN A 281 4.74 14.84 -41.12
CA ASN A 281 4.19 14.26 -42.34
C ASN A 281 4.03 15.43 -43.33
N PRO A 282 4.78 15.46 -44.46
CA PRO A 282 4.77 16.65 -45.32
C PRO A 282 3.37 16.85 -45.86
N THR A 283 2.78 17.98 -45.56
CA THR A 283 1.52 18.39 -46.15
C THR A 283 1.58 18.24 -47.67
N PRO A 284 0.50 17.83 -48.35
CA PRO A 284 0.48 17.55 -49.81
C PRO A 284 1.01 18.70 -50.70
N THR A 285 1.06 19.92 -50.15
CA THR A 285 1.59 21.11 -50.80
C THR A 285 3.12 21.17 -50.85
N ALA A 286 3.82 20.56 -49.88
CA ALA A 286 5.28 20.52 -49.84
C ALA A 286 5.85 19.47 -50.79
N GLU A 287 5.20 18.32 -50.93
CA GLU A 287 5.60 17.28 -51.89
C GLU A 287 5.50 17.72 -53.35
N LYS A 288 4.44 18.47 -53.70
CA LYS A 288 4.29 19.07 -55.02
C LYS A 288 5.39 20.10 -55.35
N LYS A 289 5.85 20.88 -54.35
CA LYS A 289 6.95 21.84 -54.55
C LYS A 289 8.31 21.15 -54.73
N ILE A 290 8.57 20.07 -54.01
CA ILE A 290 9.83 19.30 -54.11
C ILE A 290 9.90 18.53 -55.43
N SER A 291 8.81 17.91 -55.86
CA SER A 291 8.74 17.22 -57.13
C SER A 291 8.92 18.16 -58.34
N ARG A 292 8.32 19.37 -58.30
CA ARG A 292 8.51 20.41 -59.34
C ARG A 292 9.94 20.96 -59.38
N ARG A 293 10.64 21.11 -58.24
CA ARG A 293 12.05 21.51 -58.21
C ARG A 293 12.99 20.43 -58.75
N LYS A 294 12.73 19.16 -58.46
CA LYS A 294 13.48 18.03 -59.03
C LYS A 294 13.29 17.91 -60.53
N ALA A 295 12.07 18.06 -61.03
CA ALA A 295 11.76 18.05 -62.48
C ALA A 295 12.42 19.21 -63.22
N LYS A 296 12.45 20.42 -62.64
CA LYS A 296 13.13 21.60 -63.25
C LYS A 296 14.65 21.42 -63.32
N ARG A 297 15.29 20.81 -62.31
CA ARG A 297 16.73 20.49 -62.31
C ARG A 297 17.11 19.43 -63.34
N LEU A 298 16.26 18.40 -63.54
CA LEU A 298 16.47 17.37 -64.54
C LEU A 298 16.35 17.91 -65.97
N ARG A 299 15.39 18.84 -66.24
CA ARG A 299 15.28 19.53 -67.54
C ARG A 299 16.47 20.44 -67.81
N ALA A 300 16.97 21.16 -66.83
CA ALA A 300 18.14 22.00 -66.96
C ALA A 300 19.45 21.21 -67.23
N ARG A 301 19.58 20.02 -66.63
CA ARG A 301 20.71 19.09 -66.92
C ARG A 301 20.64 18.49 -68.32
N LYS A 302 19.44 18.13 -68.79
CA LYS A 302 19.29 17.63 -70.20
C LYS A 302 19.57 18.73 -71.23
N ALA A 303 19.20 19.99 -70.96
CA ALA A 303 19.50 21.10 -71.87
C ALA A 303 20.99 21.41 -71.94
N LYS A 304 21.75 21.30 -70.82
CA LYS A 304 23.22 21.50 -70.84
C LYS A 304 23.99 20.28 -71.39
N GLY A 305 23.43 19.11 -71.38
CA GLY A 305 24.08 17.92 -71.95
C GLY A 305 23.92 17.77 -73.48
N GLY A 306 22.90 18.45 -74.07
CA GLY A 306 22.67 18.47 -75.51
C GLY A 306 23.55 19.51 -76.29
N ALA A 307 24.11 20.52 -75.59
CA ALA A 307 24.96 21.54 -76.19
C ALA A 307 26.46 21.16 -76.29
N ARG A 308 26.83 19.94 -75.88
CA ARG A 308 28.24 19.48 -75.90
C ARG A 308 28.47 18.35 -76.92
N LYS A 309 27.50 18.08 -77.83
CA LYS A 309 27.59 17.11 -78.89
C LYS A 309 27.24 17.73 -80.25
N ARG A 310 27.70 18.95 -80.53
CA ARG A 310 27.82 19.49 -81.85
C ARG A 310 29.20 20.16 -82.01
#